data_3e3ec032829d87698f042e578d559b6f
#
_entry.id   3e3ec032829d87698f042e578d559b6f
#
_cell.length_a   1.000
_cell.length_b   1.000
_cell.length_c   1.000
_cell.angle_alpha   90.00
_cell.angle_beta   90.00
_cell.angle_gamma   90.00
#
_symmetry.space_group_name_H-M   'P 1'
#
loop_
_entity.id
_entity.type
_entity.pdbx_description
1 polymer ?
#
loop_
_entity_poly.entity_id
_entity_poly.type
_entity_poly.pdbx_seq_one_letter_code
_entity_poly.pdbx_strand_id
1 'polypeptide(L)'
;MSQHFQHDVLVIGSGAAGLSLALTLPGHLRIAVLSKGDLSNGSTFWAQGGVAAVLDDTDTVQSHVEDTLNAGGGLCNEEAVRFTVEHSRESIQWLIDQGVPFTRGDHSDTEESGFEFHLTREGGHSHRRIIHAADATGAAIFKTLFEQASKRPNIELLDQRAAIDLITERRLGLTGQRCLGAYVLNRKTGEVDTYGARFTILASGGAAKVYLYTSNPDGACGDGIAMAWRSGCRVANLEFNQFHPTCLYHPQAKSFLITEALRGEGAYLKLPNGERFMPRFDERAELAPRDIVARAIDHEMKRLGIDCVYLDISHKPEAFIKTHFPTVYERCLEFSIDITRQPIPVVPAAHYTCGGVMVDNKGRTDVPGLYAIGETSFTGLHGANRMASNSLLECFVYARSAAADIEEQLTHIQMPDNLPAWDASQVTDSDEDVIIAHNWDELRRFMWDYVGIVRTNKRLQRAQHRVRLLLDEIDEFYSNYRVSRDLIELRNLAQVAELMIRSAMERKESRGLHYTLDYPEMLPEAKDTILTPDK
;
A
#
# COMPACT_ATOMS: atom_id res chain seq x y z
N MET A 1 33.07 -6.52 -0.65
CA MET A 1 33.51 -5.13 -0.36
C MET A 1 32.37 -4.19 -0.73
N SER A 2 31.99 -3.31 0.20
CA SER A 2 31.00 -2.25 -0.03
C SER A 2 31.35 -1.42 -1.27
N GLN A 3 30.37 -1.14 -2.11
CA GLN A 3 30.53 -0.34 -3.33
C GLN A 3 29.83 1.01 -3.18
N HIS A 4 30.31 2.01 -3.95
CA HIS A 4 29.74 3.33 -4.03
C HIS A 4 29.16 3.55 -5.43
N PHE A 5 27.88 3.91 -5.46
CA PHE A 5 27.15 4.22 -6.68
C PHE A 5 26.67 5.67 -6.66
N GLN A 6 26.62 6.31 -7.80
CA GLN A 6 26.10 7.66 -7.94
C GLN A 6 25.08 7.72 -9.08
N HIS A 7 23.90 8.23 -8.79
CA HIS A 7 22.81 8.41 -9.75
C HIS A 7 22.22 9.82 -9.61
N ASP A 8 21.63 10.34 -10.66
CA ASP A 8 20.86 11.59 -10.54
C ASP A 8 19.60 11.36 -9.70
N VAL A 9 18.96 10.21 -9.89
CA VAL A 9 17.73 9.84 -9.17
C VAL A 9 17.83 8.41 -8.64
N LEU A 10 17.56 8.24 -7.35
CA LEU A 10 17.45 6.93 -6.68
C LEU A 10 15.98 6.68 -6.33
N VAL A 11 15.38 5.65 -6.92
CA VAL A 11 13.99 5.24 -6.66
C VAL A 11 13.98 3.98 -5.80
N ILE A 12 13.38 4.05 -4.62
CA ILE A 12 13.24 2.93 -3.70
C ILE A 12 11.83 2.36 -3.84
N GLY A 13 11.70 1.32 -4.63
CA GLY A 13 10.46 0.63 -4.96
C GLY A 13 10.20 0.56 -6.46
N SER A 14 10.00 -0.66 -6.98
CA SER A 14 9.78 -0.98 -8.40
C SER A 14 8.30 -1.17 -8.77
N GLY A 15 7.37 -0.63 -7.96
CA GLY A 15 5.93 -0.66 -8.23
C GLY A 15 5.47 0.36 -9.28
N ALA A 16 4.15 0.50 -9.45
CA ALA A 16 3.54 1.44 -10.41
C ALA A 16 4.11 2.85 -10.31
N ALA A 17 4.19 3.40 -9.09
CA ALA A 17 4.67 4.76 -8.87
C ALA A 17 6.15 4.92 -9.27
N GLY A 18 7.02 4.01 -8.80
CA GLY A 18 8.46 4.09 -9.06
C GLY A 18 8.81 3.92 -10.54
N LEU A 19 8.22 2.94 -11.23
CA LEU A 19 8.45 2.73 -12.66
C LEU A 19 7.90 3.89 -13.50
N SER A 20 6.72 4.42 -13.15
CA SER A 20 6.12 5.56 -13.85
C SER A 20 6.99 6.82 -13.73
N LEU A 21 7.52 7.11 -12.54
CA LEU A 21 8.44 8.22 -12.33
C LEU A 21 9.72 8.01 -13.17
N ALA A 22 10.34 6.85 -13.10
CA ALA A 22 11.57 6.56 -13.85
C ALA A 22 11.39 6.71 -15.37
N LEU A 23 10.23 6.29 -15.91
CA LEU A 23 9.91 6.40 -17.33
C LEU A 23 9.55 7.82 -17.77
N THR A 24 9.04 8.65 -16.86
CA THR A 24 8.66 10.05 -17.14
C THR A 24 9.87 10.96 -17.14
N LEU A 25 10.89 10.65 -16.34
CA LEU A 25 12.11 11.47 -16.24
C LEU A 25 12.90 11.52 -17.56
N PRO A 26 13.64 12.64 -17.82
CA PRO A 26 14.46 12.81 -19.02
C PRO A 26 15.50 11.71 -19.21
N GLY A 27 15.70 11.27 -20.47
CA GLY A 27 16.59 10.17 -20.82
C GLY A 27 18.10 10.41 -20.60
N HIS A 28 18.51 11.63 -20.28
CA HIS A 28 19.91 11.95 -19.94
C HIS A 28 20.24 11.75 -18.46
N LEU A 29 19.24 11.53 -17.61
CA LEU A 29 19.45 11.29 -16.18
C LEU A 29 19.77 9.83 -15.90
N ARG A 30 20.74 9.58 -15.03
CA ARG A 30 21.05 8.24 -14.53
C ARG A 30 20.13 7.90 -13.38
N ILE A 31 19.33 6.87 -13.56
CA ILE A 31 18.27 6.48 -12.62
C ILE A 31 18.52 5.06 -12.13
N ALA A 32 18.56 4.85 -10.82
CA ALA A 32 18.53 3.53 -10.22
C ALA A 32 17.13 3.27 -9.61
N VAL A 33 16.53 2.13 -9.94
CA VAL A 33 15.27 1.66 -9.35
C VAL A 33 15.56 0.40 -8.56
N LEU A 34 15.38 0.47 -7.24
CA LEU A 34 15.67 -0.62 -6.31
C LEU A 34 14.42 -1.43 -5.97
N SER A 35 14.56 -2.74 -5.93
CA SER A 35 13.59 -3.66 -5.34
C SER A 35 14.27 -4.54 -4.30
N LYS A 36 13.69 -4.63 -3.10
CA LYS A 36 14.22 -5.48 -2.03
C LYS A 36 14.06 -7.00 -2.26
N GLY A 37 13.15 -7.38 -3.16
CA GLY A 37 12.94 -8.73 -3.66
C GLY A 37 13.08 -8.78 -5.17
N ASP A 38 12.38 -9.71 -5.80
CA ASP A 38 12.23 -9.72 -7.25
C ASP A 38 11.43 -8.49 -7.70
N LEU A 39 11.74 -7.95 -8.86
CA LEU A 39 11.13 -6.71 -9.35
C LEU A 39 9.59 -6.79 -9.45
N SER A 40 9.04 -7.98 -9.70
CA SER A 40 7.59 -8.23 -9.81
C SER A 40 6.87 -8.46 -8.47
N ASN A 41 7.56 -8.51 -7.35
CA ASN A 41 6.98 -8.88 -6.04
C ASN A 41 6.25 -7.73 -5.33
N GLY A 42 5.90 -6.65 -6.03
CA GLY A 42 5.16 -5.53 -5.46
C GLY A 42 3.64 -5.72 -5.49
N SER A 43 2.91 -4.97 -4.65
CA SER A 43 1.44 -4.99 -4.59
C SER A 43 0.79 -4.65 -5.94
N THR A 44 1.44 -3.83 -6.77
CA THR A 44 0.96 -3.49 -8.12
C THR A 44 0.69 -4.73 -8.96
N PHE A 45 1.58 -5.72 -8.97
CA PHE A 45 1.43 -6.93 -9.79
C PHE A 45 0.16 -7.72 -9.41
N TRP A 46 -0.24 -7.67 -8.16
CA TRP A 46 -1.39 -8.42 -7.62
C TRP A 46 -2.69 -7.62 -7.61
N ALA A 47 -2.67 -6.35 -8.05
CA ALA A 47 -3.86 -5.52 -8.11
C ALA A 47 -4.82 -6.03 -9.21
N GLN A 48 -6.02 -6.46 -8.78
CA GLN A 48 -7.06 -7.00 -9.68
C GLN A 48 -7.94 -5.89 -10.26
N GLY A 49 -8.20 -4.82 -9.46
CA GLY A 49 -9.02 -3.68 -9.87
C GLY A 49 -8.39 -2.84 -10.99
N GLY A 50 -9.13 -1.83 -11.46
CA GLY A 50 -8.68 -0.92 -12.50
C GLY A 50 -8.10 0.38 -11.98
N VAL A 51 -8.10 1.39 -12.83
CA VAL A 51 -7.72 2.77 -12.55
C VAL A 51 -8.92 3.67 -12.76
N ALA A 52 -9.26 4.48 -11.76
CA ALA A 52 -10.36 5.44 -11.88
C ALA A 52 -9.90 6.67 -12.66
N ALA A 53 -10.65 7.06 -13.69
CA ALA A 53 -10.40 8.28 -14.45
C ALA A 53 -11.66 8.76 -15.17
N VAL A 54 -11.79 10.06 -15.36
CA VAL A 54 -12.89 10.67 -16.14
C VAL A 54 -12.54 10.57 -17.61
N LEU A 55 -13.07 9.54 -18.28
CA LEU A 55 -12.73 9.19 -19.66
C LEU A 55 -13.94 9.32 -20.62
N ASP A 56 -15.14 9.15 -20.07
CA ASP A 56 -16.43 9.17 -20.77
C ASP A 56 -17.04 10.58 -20.70
N ASP A 57 -17.72 10.99 -21.75
CA ASP A 57 -18.38 12.31 -21.84
C ASP A 57 -19.64 12.41 -20.94
N THR A 58 -20.15 11.29 -20.42
CA THR A 58 -21.27 11.24 -19.45
C THR A 58 -20.81 11.46 -18.00
N ASP A 59 -19.49 11.40 -17.74
CA ASP A 59 -18.88 11.61 -16.42
C ASP A 59 -18.19 12.98 -16.35
N THR A 60 -17.99 13.49 -15.13
CA THR A 60 -17.33 14.78 -14.89
C THR A 60 -16.28 14.70 -13.81
N VAL A 61 -15.27 15.57 -13.89
CA VAL A 61 -14.27 15.76 -12.81
C VAL A 61 -14.97 16.04 -11.50
N GLN A 62 -16.01 16.88 -11.49
CA GLN A 62 -16.73 17.24 -10.28
C GLN A 62 -17.41 16.01 -9.64
N SER A 63 -18.03 15.14 -10.44
CA SER A 63 -18.66 13.91 -9.93
C SER A 63 -17.62 12.96 -9.29
N HIS A 64 -16.44 12.79 -9.92
CA HIS A 64 -15.40 11.96 -9.35
C HIS A 64 -14.80 12.57 -8.06
N VAL A 65 -14.64 13.90 -8.00
CA VAL A 65 -14.24 14.62 -6.78
C VAL A 65 -15.25 14.38 -5.66
N GLU A 66 -16.56 14.57 -5.91
CA GLU A 66 -17.62 14.38 -4.92
C GLU A 66 -17.66 12.93 -4.39
N ASP A 67 -17.56 11.94 -5.29
CA ASP A 67 -17.51 10.52 -4.90
C ASP A 67 -16.31 10.25 -3.98
N THR A 68 -15.14 10.81 -4.29
CA THR A 68 -13.92 10.65 -3.50
C THR A 68 -14.03 11.32 -2.12
N LEU A 69 -14.53 12.55 -2.07
CA LEU A 69 -14.76 13.27 -0.80
C LEU A 69 -15.75 12.54 0.10
N ASN A 70 -16.85 12.02 -0.48
CA ASN A 70 -17.84 11.25 0.25
C ASN A 70 -17.24 9.94 0.82
N ALA A 71 -16.44 9.23 0.04
CA ALA A 71 -15.77 8.01 0.51
C ALA A 71 -14.78 8.29 1.64
N GLY A 72 -14.09 9.41 1.60
CA GLY A 72 -13.05 9.79 2.56
C GLY A 72 -13.53 10.31 3.90
N GLY A 73 -14.84 10.32 4.16
CA GLY A 73 -15.42 10.58 5.48
C GLY A 73 -15.11 11.99 6.03
N GLY A 74 -14.99 12.99 5.15
CA GLY A 74 -14.75 14.39 5.51
C GLY A 74 -13.30 14.73 5.88
N LEU A 75 -12.34 13.83 5.64
CA LEU A 75 -10.91 14.02 5.90
C LEU A 75 -10.05 14.17 4.64
N CYS A 76 -10.64 14.06 3.45
CA CYS A 76 -9.88 14.32 2.24
C CYS A 76 -9.44 15.78 2.17
N ASN A 77 -8.24 16.01 1.66
CA ASN A 77 -7.82 17.33 1.20
C ASN A 77 -8.44 17.58 -0.19
N GLU A 78 -9.40 18.51 -0.28
CA GLU A 78 -10.12 18.78 -1.52
C GLU A 78 -9.20 19.21 -2.66
N GLU A 79 -8.14 19.98 -2.37
CA GLU A 79 -7.15 20.39 -3.36
C GLU A 79 -6.41 19.18 -3.94
N ALA A 80 -5.97 18.24 -3.08
CA ALA A 80 -5.30 17.01 -3.50
C ALA A 80 -6.24 16.09 -4.30
N VAL A 81 -7.51 15.99 -3.88
CA VAL A 81 -8.53 15.22 -4.62
C VAL A 81 -8.74 15.81 -6.01
N ARG A 82 -8.97 17.12 -6.10
CA ARG A 82 -9.18 17.84 -7.36
C ARG A 82 -7.96 17.71 -8.26
N PHE A 83 -6.76 17.95 -7.72
CA PHE A 83 -5.50 17.77 -8.44
C PHE A 83 -5.38 16.37 -9.04
N THR A 84 -5.63 15.33 -8.25
CA THR A 84 -5.52 13.94 -8.71
C THR A 84 -6.54 13.61 -9.81
N VAL A 85 -7.78 14.04 -9.65
CA VAL A 85 -8.86 13.76 -10.60
C VAL A 85 -8.69 14.54 -11.91
N GLU A 86 -8.30 15.82 -11.85
CA GLU A 86 -8.06 16.65 -13.04
C GLU A 86 -6.96 16.09 -13.94
N HIS A 87 -5.92 15.47 -13.35
CA HIS A 87 -4.81 14.84 -14.08
C HIS A 87 -5.04 13.35 -14.43
N SER A 88 -6.26 12.84 -14.20
CA SER A 88 -6.56 11.43 -14.43
C SER A 88 -6.52 11.04 -15.90
N ARG A 89 -7.18 11.82 -16.78
CA ARG A 89 -7.26 11.53 -18.22
C ARG A 89 -5.88 11.49 -18.87
N GLU A 90 -5.02 12.44 -18.58
CA GLU A 90 -3.66 12.47 -19.16
C GLU A 90 -2.77 11.34 -18.63
N SER A 91 -2.99 10.91 -17.37
CA SER A 91 -2.25 9.78 -16.78
C SER A 91 -2.66 8.44 -17.44
N ILE A 92 -3.94 8.26 -17.74
CA ILE A 92 -4.42 7.10 -18.48
C ILE A 92 -3.92 7.13 -19.93
N GLN A 93 -3.97 8.31 -20.60
CA GLN A 93 -3.44 8.44 -21.96
C GLN A 93 -1.95 8.05 -22.00
N TRP A 94 -1.17 8.51 -21.01
CA TRP A 94 0.23 8.11 -20.91
C TRP A 94 0.41 6.59 -20.78
N LEU A 95 -0.43 5.89 -20.00
CA LEU A 95 -0.39 4.42 -19.90
C LEU A 95 -0.73 3.73 -21.23
N ILE A 96 -1.71 4.26 -21.95
CA ILE A 96 -2.08 3.78 -23.30
C ILE A 96 -0.88 3.96 -24.25
N ASP A 97 -0.23 5.12 -24.24
CA ASP A 97 0.94 5.42 -25.05
C ASP A 97 2.16 4.54 -24.69
N GLN A 98 2.27 4.10 -23.42
CA GLN A 98 3.27 3.09 -23.04
C GLN A 98 2.92 1.68 -23.58
N GLY A 99 1.68 1.45 -24.03
CA GLY A 99 1.24 0.18 -24.59
C GLY A 99 0.54 -0.75 -23.59
N VAL A 100 -0.02 -0.22 -22.49
CA VAL A 100 -0.81 -1.04 -21.56
C VAL A 100 -2.05 -1.61 -22.29
N PRO A 101 -2.24 -2.95 -22.30
CA PRO A 101 -3.31 -3.60 -23.04
C PRO A 101 -4.63 -3.55 -22.26
N PHE A 102 -5.25 -2.38 -22.17
CA PHE A 102 -6.57 -2.25 -21.56
C PHE A 102 -7.65 -2.96 -22.37
N THR A 103 -8.68 -3.45 -21.69
CA THR A 103 -9.82 -4.13 -22.30
C THR A 103 -10.60 -3.15 -23.18
N ARG A 104 -10.79 -3.50 -24.46
CA ARG A 104 -11.59 -2.69 -25.39
C ARG A 104 -13.07 -2.93 -25.15
N GLY A 105 -13.87 -1.87 -25.33
CA GLY A 105 -15.33 -1.96 -25.30
C GLY A 105 -15.90 -2.64 -26.54
N ASP A 106 -17.07 -3.25 -26.41
CA ASP A 106 -17.86 -3.72 -27.54
C ASP A 106 -18.51 -2.55 -28.29
N HIS A 107 -19.00 -2.77 -29.52
CA HIS A 107 -19.61 -1.71 -30.32
C HIS A 107 -20.75 -0.95 -29.61
N SER A 108 -21.55 -1.64 -28.80
CA SER A 108 -22.62 -1.01 -27.99
C SER A 108 -22.09 -0.12 -26.88
N ASP A 109 -21.00 -0.54 -26.21
CA ASP A 109 -20.37 0.22 -25.11
C ASP A 109 -19.67 1.48 -25.64
N THR A 110 -19.05 1.39 -26.84
CA THR A 110 -18.32 2.50 -27.47
C THR A 110 -19.24 3.54 -28.10
N GLU A 111 -20.43 3.16 -28.57
CA GLU A 111 -21.46 4.11 -29.07
C GLU A 111 -22.10 4.93 -27.94
N GLU A 112 -22.24 4.36 -26.73
CA GLU A 112 -22.78 5.07 -25.57
C GLU A 112 -21.73 6.00 -24.91
N SER A 113 -20.48 5.54 -24.79
CA SER A 113 -19.43 6.23 -24.01
C SER A 113 -18.54 7.17 -24.82
N GLY A 114 -18.48 7.03 -26.15
CA GLY A 114 -17.53 7.77 -27.00
C GLY A 114 -16.05 7.41 -26.72
N PHE A 115 -15.76 6.37 -25.91
CA PHE A 115 -14.42 5.94 -25.53
C PHE A 115 -14.17 4.49 -25.96
N GLU A 116 -12.99 4.20 -26.50
CA GLU A 116 -12.69 2.90 -27.14
C GLU A 116 -12.49 1.72 -26.18
N PHE A 117 -12.30 1.99 -24.87
CA PHE A 117 -12.05 0.97 -23.85
C PHE A 117 -13.27 0.75 -22.98
N HIS A 118 -13.44 -0.49 -22.50
CA HIS A 118 -14.49 -0.84 -21.59
C HIS A 118 -14.25 -0.22 -20.21
N LEU A 119 -15.28 0.41 -19.67
CA LEU A 119 -15.26 1.00 -18.33
C LEU A 119 -16.17 0.22 -17.38
N THR A 120 -15.68 -0.09 -16.19
CA THR A 120 -16.50 -0.70 -15.13
C THR A 120 -16.84 0.32 -14.05
N ARG A 121 -17.77 -0.06 -13.17
CA ARG A 121 -18.17 0.70 -12.00
C ARG A 121 -17.85 -0.11 -10.75
N GLU A 122 -17.13 0.50 -9.79
CA GLU A 122 -16.84 -0.09 -8.49
C GLU A 122 -17.59 0.63 -7.36
N GLY A 123 -17.58 0.04 -6.17
CA GLY A 123 -18.25 0.60 -4.99
C GLY A 123 -17.74 2.01 -4.65
N GLY A 124 -18.67 2.94 -4.39
CA GLY A 124 -18.40 4.34 -4.12
C GLY A 124 -18.41 5.24 -5.35
N HIS A 125 -18.28 4.71 -6.57
CA HIS A 125 -18.34 5.49 -7.80
C HIS A 125 -19.77 5.66 -8.30
N SER A 126 -20.16 6.87 -8.68
CA SER A 126 -21.46 7.17 -9.27
C SER A 126 -21.54 6.81 -10.77
N HIS A 127 -20.39 6.79 -11.48
CA HIS A 127 -20.28 6.52 -12.91
C HIS A 127 -19.37 5.32 -13.20
N ARG A 128 -19.48 4.79 -14.42
CA ARG A 128 -18.54 3.81 -14.99
C ARG A 128 -17.27 4.55 -15.41
N ARG A 129 -16.23 4.55 -14.58
CA ARG A 129 -14.99 5.29 -14.84
C ARG A 129 -13.72 4.47 -14.60
N ILE A 130 -13.86 3.17 -14.37
CA ILE A 130 -12.73 2.30 -14.05
C ILE A 130 -12.26 1.62 -15.32
N ILE A 131 -11.11 2.07 -15.85
CA ILE A 131 -10.43 1.39 -16.94
C ILE A 131 -9.66 0.18 -16.40
N HIS A 132 -9.68 -0.93 -17.09
CA HIS A 132 -9.11 -2.18 -16.61
C HIS A 132 -8.53 -3.06 -17.74
N ALA A 133 -7.68 -4.03 -17.37
CA ALA A 133 -7.18 -5.08 -18.25
C ALA A 133 -7.62 -6.44 -17.70
N ALA A 134 -8.76 -6.94 -18.17
CA ALA A 134 -9.47 -8.10 -17.65
C ALA A 134 -9.59 -8.04 -16.11
N ASP A 135 -9.18 -9.09 -15.38
CA ASP A 135 -9.15 -9.18 -13.92
C ASP A 135 -7.72 -9.08 -13.34
N ALA A 136 -6.77 -8.54 -14.12
CA ALA A 136 -5.35 -8.49 -13.79
C ALA A 136 -4.69 -7.16 -14.21
N THR A 137 -5.37 -6.05 -14.00
CA THR A 137 -4.93 -4.71 -14.44
C THR A 137 -3.54 -4.36 -13.94
N GLY A 138 -3.26 -4.61 -12.67
CA GLY A 138 -1.96 -4.32 -12.09
C GLY A 138 -0.82 -5.12 -12.73
N ALA A 139 -1.05 -6.40 -13.05
CA ALA A 139 -0.06 -7.22 -13.76
C ALA A 139 0.19 -6.71 -15.18
N ALA A 140 -0.84 -6.30 -15.90
CA ALA A 140 -0.73 -5.72 -17.24
C ALA A 140 0.09 -4.41 -17.22
N ILE A 141 -0.25 -3.50 -16.31
CA ILE A 141 0.48 -2.24 -16.11
C ILE A 141 1.94 -2.51 -15.74
N PHE A 142 2.18 -3.36 -14.73
CA PHE A 142 3.54 -3.67 -14.28
C PHE A 142 4.40 -4.24 -15.41
N LYS A 143 3.91 -5.26 -16.13
CA LYS A 143 4.65 -5.88 -17.22
C LYS A 143 5.03 -4.89 -18.31
N THR A 144 4.08 -4.02 -18.71
CA THR A 144 4.31 -3.00 -19.72
C THR A 144 5.37 -1.99 -19.26
N LEU A 145 5.19 -1.40 -18.06
CA LEU A 145 6.14 -0.40 -17.56
C LEU A 145 7.52 -0.99 -17.31
N PHE A 146 7.60 -2.22 -16.79
CA PHE A 146 8.85 -2.93 -16.60
C PHE A 146 9.57 -3.19 -17.93
N GLU A 147 8.85 -3.63 -18.96
CA GLU A 147 9.41 -3.84 -20.30
C GLU A 147 9.94 -2.53 -20.91
N GLN A 148 9.18 -1.44 -20.79
CA GLN A 148 9.60 -0.13 -21.27
C GLN A 148 10.83 0.40 -20.51
N ALA A 149 10.87 0.25 -19.19
CA ALA A 149 12.01 0.65 -18.37
C ALA A 149 13.27 -0.16 -18.71
N SER A 150 13.12 -1.47 -18.95
CA SER A 150 14.22 -2.36 -19.33
C SER A 150 14.88 -2.01 -20.68
N LYS A 151 14.15 -1.33 -21.57
CA LYS A 151 14.66 -0.86 -22.87
C LYS A 151 15.44 0.45 -22.76
N ARG A 152 15.36 1.16 -21.64
CA ARG A 152 16.00 2.47 -21.45
C ARG A 152 17.39 2.32 -20.83
N PRO A 153 18.49 2.68 -21.55
CA PRO A 153 19.85 2.47 -21.06
C PRO A 153 20.23 3.35 -19.86
N ASN A 154 19.46 4.40 -19.60
CA ASN A 154 19.66 5.31 -18.47
C ASN A 154 18.91 4.87 -17.19
N ILE A 155 18.14 3.79 -17.23
CA ILE A 155 17.41 3.23 -16.08
C ILE A 155 18.06 1.89 -15.71
N GLU A 156 18.59 1.83 -14.49
CA GLU A 156 19.15 0.61 -13.92
C GLU A 156 18.12 -0.03 -12.97
N LEU A 157 17.61 -1.21 -13.33
CA LEU A 157 16.64 -1.98 -12.54
C LEU A 157 17.40 -2.99 -11.68
N LEU A 158 17.36 -2.79 -10.35
CA LEU A 158 18.19 -3.54 -9.39
C LEU A 158 17.28 -4.33 -8.42
N ASP A 159 17.21 -5.64 -8.64
CA ASP A 159 16.57 -6.57 -7.72
C ASP A 159 17.47 -6.89 -6.51
N GLN A 160 16.87 -7.48 -5.46
CA GLN A 160 17.58 -7.91 -4.25
C GLN A 160 18.41 -6.79 -3.61
N ARG A 161 17.88 -5.56 -3.63
CA ARG A 161 18.47 -4.34 -3.05
C ARG A 161 17.53 -3.75 -2.01
N ALA A 162 17.81 -4.03 -0.73
CA ALA A 162 17.00 -3.55 0.38
C ALA A 162 17.58 -2.25 0.95
N ALA A 163 16.87 -1.14 0.80
CA ALA A 163 17.26 0.11 1.44
C ALA A 163 17.15 -0.03 2.96
N ILE A 164 18.20 0.35 3.68
CA ILE A 164 18.31 0.26 5.14
C ILE A 164 17.86 1.56 5.78
N ASP A 165 18.56 2.64 5.42
CA ASP A 165 18.33 3.98 5.93
C ASP A 165 18.73 5.03 4.87
N LEU A 166 18.10 6.20 4.96
CA LEU A 166 18.46 7.35 4.14
C LEU A 166 19.74 8.00 4.70
N ILE A 167 20.56 8.49 3.80
CA ILE A 167 21.73 9.31 4.12
C ILE A 167 21.29 10.77 4.05
N THR A 168 21.27 11.47 5.18
CA THR A 168 20.91 12.88 5.25
C THR A 168 22.09 13.70 5.79
N GLU A 169 22.15 14.98 5.42
CA GLU A 169 23.17 15.90 5.97
C GLU A 169 23.16 15.89 7.50
N ARG A 170 21.96 15.92 8.11
CA ARG A 170 21.79 15.83 9.57
C ARG A 170 22.41 14.56 10.15
N ARG A 171 22.21 13.40 9.54
CA ARG A 171 22.76 12.11 10.01
C ARG A 171 24.27 12.07 9.92
N LEU A 172 24.85 12.80 8.97
CA LEU A 172 26.30 12.95 8.82
C LEU A 172 26.90 14.06 9.72
N GLY A 173 26.08 14.73 10.57
CA GLY A 173 26.53 15.85 11.41
C GLY A 173 26.85 17.11 10.62
N LEU A 174 26.38 17.24 9.39
CA LEU A 174 26.54 18.42 8.56
C LEU A 174 25.45 19.46 8.85
N THR A 175 25.73 20.72 8.53
CA THR A 175 24.75 21.80 8.60
C THR A 175 23.82 21.71 7.38
N GLY A 176 22.63 21.17 7.57
CA GLY A 176 21.62 20.97 6.53
C GLY A 176 20.66 19.83 6.88
N GLN A 177 19.68 19.63 6.02
CA GLN A 177 18.67 18.60 6.22
C GLN A 177 18.42 17.77 4.94
N ARG A 178 19.21 18.01 3.89
CA ARG A 178 18.99 17.38 2.58
C ARG A 178 19.23 15.87 2.64
N CYS A 179 18.42 15.10 1.91
CA CYS A 179 18.69 13.72 1.61
C CYS A 179 19.76 13.62 0.51
N LEU A 180 20.77 12.80 0.74
CA LEU A 180 21.92 12.60 -0.13
C LEU A 180 21.94 11.23 -0.80
N GLY A 181 21.01 10.34 -0.46
CA GLY A 181 20.93 8.97 -0.95
C GLY A 181 20.53 7.98 0.13
N ALA A 182 20.98 6.74 0.00
CA ALA A 182 20.63 5.67 0.92
C ALA A 182 21.76 4.63 1.08
N TYR A 183 21.78 3.97 2.24
CA TYR A 183 22.50 2.71 2.44
C TYR A 183 21.60 1.55 2.01
N VAL A 184 22.16 0.62 1.25
CA VAL A 184 21.39 -0.44 0.60
C VAL A 184 22.07 -1.79 0.80
N LEU A 185 21.39 -2.74 1.42
CA LEU A 185 21.83 -4.11 1.53
C LEU A 185 21.71 -4.82 0.16
N ASN A 186 22.80 -5.28 -0.36
CA ASN A 186 22.85 -6.18 -1.49
C ASN A 186 22.67 -7.62 -1.00
N ARG A 187 21.45 -8.15 -1.14
CA ARG A 187 21.09 -9.48 -0.63
C ARG A 187 21.83 -10.63 -1.32
N LYS A 188 22.40 -10.39 -2.52
CA LYS A 188 23.18 -11.41 -3.24
C LYS A 188 24.60 -11.57 -2.66
N THR A 189 25.16 -10.50 -2.09
CA THR A 189 26.52 -10.51 -1.53
C THR A 189 26.57 -10.42 -0.01
N GLY A 190 25.47 -9.96 0.64
CA GLY A 190 25.43 -9.65 2.06
C GLY A 190 26.10 -8.32 2.43
N GLU A 191 26.66 -7.59 1.47
CA GLU A 191 27.35 -6.32 1.69
C GLU A 191 26.38 -5.14 1.65
N VAL A 192 26.70 -4.07 2.37
CA VAL A 192 25.94 -2.82 2.32
C VAL A 192 26.65 -1.83 1.43
N ASP A 193 25.96 -1.43 0.35
CA ASP A 193 26.43 -0.47 -0.63
C ASP A 193 25.91 0.95 -0.30
N THR A 194 26.67 1.97 -0.73
CA THR A 194 26.31 3.38 -0.59
C THR A 194 25.81 3.93 -1.93
N TYR A 195 24.56 4.37 -1.98
CA TYR A 195 23.97 4.99 -3.16
C TYR A 195 23.81 6.50 -2.92
N GLY A 196 24.65 7.30 -3.58
CA GLY A 196 24.52 8.77 -3.61
C GLY A 196 23.58 9.21 -4.72
N ALA A 197 22.68 10.17 -4.44
CA ALA A 197 21.77 10.70 -5.42
C ALA A 197 21.44 12.17 -5.18
N ARG A 198 21.14 12.92 -6.28
CA ARG A 198 20.60 14.27 -6.17
C ARG A 198 19.19 14.25 -5.55
N PHE A 199 18.38 13.28 -5.97
CA PHE A 199 17.01 13.08 -5.52
C PHE A 199 16.80 11.61 -5.13
N THR A 200 16.14 11.40 -4.00
CA THR A 200 15.75 10.07 -3.54
C THR A 200 14.23 10.01 -3.45
N ILE A 201 13.64 8.96 -4.03
CA ILE A 201 12.20 8.80 -4.13
C ILE A 201 11.78 7.54 -3.38
N LEU A 202 10.89 7.70 -2.39
CA LEU A 202 10.25 6.61 -1.70
C LEU A 202 8.97 6.21 -2.47
N ALA A 203 9.00 5.03 -3.08
CA ALA A 203 7.89 4.42 -3.81
C ALA A 203 7.66 2.97 -3.34
N SER A 204 7.88 2.75 -2.04
CA SER A 204 8.00 1.42 -1.42
C SER A 204 6.66 0.76 -1.07
N GLY A 205 5.53 1.39 -1.38
CA GLY A 205 4.20 0.90 -1.03
C GLY A 205 3.85 1.08 0.45
N GLY A 206 2.78 0.42 0.90
CA GLY A 206 2.23 0.54 2.23
C GLY A 206 2.82 -0.43 3.26
N ALA A 207 2.09 -0.60 4.37
CA ALA A 207 2.54 -1.32 5.55
C ALA A 207 1.56 -2.43 6.02
N ALA A 208 0.75 -2.96 5.12
CA ALA A 208 -0.30 -3.92 5.49
C ALA A 208 0.23 -5.22 6.13
N LYS A 209 1.53 -5.54 5.96
CA LYS A 209 2.19 -6.69 6.58
C LYS A 209 2.28 -6.59 8.11
N VAL A 210 2.07 -5.43 8.68
CA VAL A 210 1.99 -5.24 10.13
C VAL A 210 0.86 -6.06 10.78
N TYR A 211 -0.13 -6.45 10.00
CA TYR A 211 -1.24 -7.29 10.46
C TYR A 211 -1.03 -8.77 10.12
N LEU A 212 -1.61 -9.64 10.92
CA LEU A 212 -1.49 -11.11 10.74
C LEU A 212 -2.03 -11.56 9.38
N TYR A 213 -3.20 -11.04 8.99
CA TYR A 213 -3.82 -11.29 7.69
C TYR A 213 -3.76 -10.05 6.81
N THR A 214 -3.22 -10.22 5.61
CA THR A 214 -3.11 -9.15 4.61
C THR A 214 -3.30 -9.71 3.21
N SER A 215 -3.88 -8.92 2.31
CA SER A 215 -3.96 -9.22 0.88
C SER A 215 -2.71 -8.78 0.11
N ASN A 216 -1.76 -8.13 0.79
CA ASN A 216 -0.54 -7.64 0.17
C ASN A 216 0.60 -8.66 0.25
N PRO A 217 1.59 -8.60 -0.66
CA PRO A 217 2.76 -9.46 -0.61
C PRO A 217 3.60 -9.23 0.65
N ASP A 218 4.47 -10.20 0.97
CA ASP A 218 5.31 -10.19 2.17
C ASP A 218 6.19 -8.93 2.29
N GLY A 219 6.48 -8.28 1.19
CA GLY A 219 7.30 -7.06 1.17
C GLY A 219 6.61 -5.76 1.62
N ALA A 220 5.32 -5.76 1.93
CA ALA A 220 4.58 -4.54 2.34
C ALA A 220 4.82 -4.17 3.82
N CYS A 221 6.07 -3.84 4.18
CA CYS A 221 6.53 -3.63 5.55
C CYS A 221 6.60 -2.15 5.97
N GLY A 222 6.20 -1.22 5.10
CA GLY A 222 6.25 0.22 5.41
C GLY A 222 7.65 0.83 5.41
N ASP A 223 8.58 0.26 4.65
CA ASP A 223 9.99 0.67 4.65
C ASP A 223 10.19 2.16 4.40
N GLY A 224 9.49 2.74 3.41
CA GLY A 224 9.58 4.16 3.11
C GLY A 224 9.05 5.05 4.23
N ILE A 225 7.95 4.65 4.87
CA ILE A 225 7.37 5.37 6.02
C ILE A 225 8.38 5.39 7.18
N ALA A 226 8.96 4.22 7.51
CA ALA A 226 9.93 4.11 8.59
C ALA A 226 11.22 4.90 8.31
N MET A 227 11.77 4.80 7.09
CA MET A 227 12.97 5.55 6.70
C MET A 227 12.73 7.07 6.70
N ALA A 228 11.59 7.53 6.20
CA ALA A 228 11.22 8.94 6.20
C ALA A 228 11.07 9.47 7.64
N TRP A 229 10.39 8.72 8.52
CA TRP A 229 10.26 9.06 9.93
C TRP A 229 11.62 9.23 10.61
N ARG A 230 12.53 8.26 10.47
CA ARG A 230 13.89 8.34 11.03
C ARG A 230 14.73 9.49 10.43
N SER A 231 14.33 9.98 9.26
CA SER A 231 14.98 11.11 8.58
C SER A 231 14.39 12.46 8.98
N GLY A 232 13.33 12.49 9.78
CA GLY A 232 12.71 13.72 10.29
C GLY A 232 11.44 14.15 9.54
N CYS A 233 10.89 13.33 8.64
CA CYS A 233 9.63 13.62 7.96
C CYS A 233 8.43 13.37 8.88
N ARG A 234 7.43 14.24 8.80
CA ARG A 234 6.11 14.00 9.41
C ARG A 234 5.39 12.89 8.68
N VAL A 235 4.54 12.19 9.43
CA VAL A 235 3.61 11.21 8.89
C VAL A 235 2.20 11.55 9.35
N ALA A 236 1.19 11.17 8.55
CA ALA A 236 -0.20 11.45 8.89
C ALA A 236 -1.12 10.26 8.65
N ASN A 237 -2.19 10.19 9.45
CA ASN A 237 -3.36 9.32 9.27
C ASN A 237 -3.04 7.81 9.21
N LEU A 238 -1.99 7.35 9.89
CA LEU A 238 -1.57 5.94 9.87
C LEU A 238 -2.55 4.99 10.57
N GLU A 239 -3.52 5.50 11.33
CA GLU A 239 -4.61 4.73 11.92
C GLU A 239 -5.63 4.22 10.90
N PHE A 240 -5.68 4.80 9.69
CA PHE A 240 -6.62 4.41 8.64
C PHE A 240 -6.02 3.32 7.74
N ASN A 241 -6.26 2.08 8.13
CA ASN A 241 -5.91 0.89 7.34
C ASN A 241 -7.19 0.24 6.83
N GLN A 242 -7.32 0.11 5.51
CA GLN A 242 -8.46 -0.55 4.90
C GLN A 242 -8.30 -2.06 4.97
N PHE A 243 -9.33 -2.74 5.47
CA PHE A 243 -9.41 -4.20 5.48
C PHE A 243 -10.38 -4.66 4.39
N HIS A 244 -9.92 -5.57 3.53
CA HIS A 244 -10.84 -6.26 2.63
C HIS A 244 -11.57 -7.35 3.40
N PRO A 245 -12.91 -7.46 3.31
CA PRO A 245 -13.68 -8.37 4.15
C PRO A 245 -13.38 -9.84 3.95
N THR A 246 -13.05 -10.25 2.72
CA THR A 246 -12.97 -11.66 2.31
C THR A 246 -11.64 -11.98 1.66
N CYS A 247 -10.69 -12.46 2.46
CA CYS A 247 -9.46 -13.10 2.01
C CYS A 247 -9.55 -14.60 2.32
N LEU A 248 -9.04 -15.46 1.45
CA LEU A 248 -9.06 -16.91 1.67
C LEU A 248 -8.27 -17.25 2.92
N TYR A 249 -8.94 -17.88 3.90
CA TYR A 249 -8.29 -18.41 5.10
C TYR A 249 -7.77 -19.81 4.82
N HIS A 250 -6.48 -19.89 4.50
CA HIS A 250 -5.78 -21.15 4.30
C HIS A 250 -4.27 -20.98 4.53
N PRO A 251 -3.59 -21.87 5.25
CA PRO A 251 -2.16 -21.73 5.61
C PRO A 251 -1.22 -21.52 4.42
N GLN A 252 -1.55 -22.09 3.28
CA GLN A 252 -0.73 -22.04 2.06
C GLN A 252 -1.24 -21.02 1.03
N ALA A 253 -2.45 -20.48 1.18
CA ALA A 253 -3.06 -19.61 0.19
C ALA A 253 -2.50 -18.20 0.20
N LYS A 254 -1.79 -17.79 1.25
CA LYS A 254 -1.22 -16.46 1.48
C LYS A 254 -1.94 -15.35 0.69
N SER A 255 -2.54 -14.37 1.27
CA SER A 255 -3.02 -13.15 0.61
C SER A 255 -4.03 -13.29 -0.55
N PHE A 256 -4.61 -14.47 -0.83
CA PHE A 256 -5.53 -14.61 -1.96
C PHE A 256 -6.87 -13.95 -1.68
N LEU A 257 -7.15 -12.89 -2.44
CA LEU A 257 -8.38 -12.12 -2.33
C LEU A 257 -9.56 -12.85 -2.97
N ILE A 258 -10.64 -13.04 -2.20
CA ILE A 258 -11.92 -13.46 -2.75
C ILE A 258 -12.70 -12.22 -3.14
N THR A 259 -12.88 -12.03 -4.43
CA THR A 259 -13.48 -10.80 -5.01
C THR A 259 -14.84 -10.46 -4.41
N GLU A 260 -15.11 -9.17 -4.27
CA GLU A 260 -16.40 -8.64 -3.82
C GLU A 260 -17.57 -9.06 -4.72
N ALA A 261 -17.28 -9.33 -5.99
CA ALA A 261 -18.28 -9.75 -6.96
C ALA A 261 -19.06 -11.03 -6.54
N LEU A 262 -18.42 -11.95 -5.76
CA LEU A 262 -19.15 -13.10 -5.22
C LEU A 262 -20.31 -12.66 -4.32
N ARG A 263 -20.11 -11.65 -3.47
CA ARG A 263 -21.17 -11.08 -2.62
C ARG A 263 -22.21 -10.34 -3.46
N GLY A 264 -21.76 -9.64 -4.49
CA GLY A 264 -22.62 -8.99 -5.49
C GLY A 264 -23.57 -9.97 -6.18
N GLU A 265 -23.09 -11.17 -6.50
CA GLU A 265 -23.88 -12.24 -7.12
C GLU A 265 -24.65 -13.08 -6.09
N GLY A 266 -24.66 -12.69 -4.83
CA GLY A 266 -25.52 -13.24 -3.79
C GLY A 266 -24.89 -14.31 -2.91
N ALA A 267 -23.57 -14.38 -2.79
CA ALA A 267 -22.92 -15.22 -1.78
C ALA A 267 -23.23 -14.75 -0.37
N TYR A 268 -23.44 -15.69 0.55
CA TYR A 268 -23.80 -15.43 1.95
C TYR A 268 -22.62 -15.62 2.89
N LEU A 269 -22.49 -14.72 3.87
CA LEU A 269 -21.55 -14.89 4.97
C LEU A 269 -22.18 -15.68 6.11
N LYS A 270 -21.55 -16.81 6.46
CA LYS A 270 -22.06 -17.80 7.42
C LYS A 270 -21.05 -18.05 8.55
N LEU A 271 -21.58 -18.33 9.72
CA LEU A 271 -20.83 -18.87 10.85
C LEU A 271 -20.55 -20.38 10.68
N PRO A 272 -19.67 -20.98 11.50
CA PRO A 272 -19.38 -22.44 11.42
C PRO A 272 -20.62 -23.33 11.57
N ASN A 273 -21.64 -22.85 12.26
CA ASN A 273 -22.92 -23.57 12.42
C ASN A 273 -23.86 -23.44 11.20
N GLY A 274 -23.44 -22.71 10.15
CA GLY A 274 -24.24 -22.46 8.94
C GLY A 274 -25.16 -21.22 9.02
N GLU A 275 -25.22 -20.53 10.15
CA GLU A 275 -26.06 -19.36 10.35
C GLU A 275 -25.54 -18.15 9.55
N ARG A 276 -26.40 -17.50 8.76
CA ARG A 276 -26.14 -16.24 8.08
C ARG A 276 -26.22 -15.07 9.07
N PHE A 277 -25.18 -14.27 9.23
CA PHE A 277 -25.11 -13.27 10.29
C PHE A 277 -25.23 -11.81 9.84
N MET A 278 -24.91 -11.47 8.58
CA MET A 278 -24.89 -10.08 8.08
C MET A 278 -26.19 -9.30 8.31
N PRO A 279 -27.39 -9.86 8.16
CA PRO A 279 -28.66 -9.14 8.40
C PRO A 279 -28.82 -8.58 9.83
N ARG A 280 -28.02 -9.06 10.79
CA ARG A 280 -28.02 -8.52 12.16
C ARG A 280 -27.24 -7.21 12.30
N PHE A 281 -26.38 -6.90 11.33
CA PHE A 281 -25.45 -5.76 11.37
C PHE A 281 -25.86 -4.62 10.42
N ASP A 282 -26.42 -4.95 9.24
CA ASP A 282 -26.82 -3.94 8.26
C ASP A 282 -27.98 -4.49 7.39
N GLU A 283 -28.94 -3.61 7.03
CA GLU A 283 -30.10 -3.98 6.20
C GLU A 283 -29.71 -4.44 4.80
N ARG A 284 -28.58 -3.90 4.27
CA ARG A 284 -28.01 -4.30 2.97
C ARG A 284 -27.29 -5.66 3.04
N ALA A 285 -27.12 -6.22 4.23
CA ALA A 285 -26.47 -7.49 4.51
C ALA A 285 -25.06 -7.56 3.86
N GLU A 286 -24.79 -8.57 3.03
CA GLU A 286 -23.49 -8.77 2.37
C GLU A 286 -23.13 -7.69 1.35
N LEU A 287 -24.09 -6.87 0.94
CA LEU A 287 -23.90 -5.72 0.04
C LEU A 287 -23.61 -4.41 0.80
N ALA A 288 -23.51 -4.45 2.13
CA ALA A 288 -23.05 -3.32 2.90
C ALA A 288 -21.61 -2.92 2.51
N PRO A 289 -21.16 -1.65 2.74
CA PRO A 289 -19.80 -1.22 2.52
C PRO A 289 -18.76 -2.14 3.19
N ARG A 290 -17.57 -2.21 2.60
CA ARG A 290 -16.49 -3.12 3.03
C ARG A 290 -16.15 -2.99 4.51
N ASP A 291 -16.12 -1.80 5.04
CA ASP A 291 -15.82 -1.53 6.45
C ASP A 291 -16.88 -2.10 7.39
N ILE A 292 -18.17 -2.01 7.03
CA ILE A 292 -19.28 -2.60 7.80
C ILE A 292 -19.17 -4.13 7.78
N VAL A 293 -18.96 -4.71 6.60
CA VAL A 293 -18.82 -6.18 6.47
C VAL A 293 -17.61 -6.68 7.24
N ALA A 294 -16.46 -6.00 7.14
CA ALA A 294 -15.25 -6.37 7.86
C ALA A 294 -15.43 -6.28 9.38
N ARG A 295 -16.13 -5.23 9.88
CA ARG A 295 -16.47 -5.09 11.30
C ARG A 295 -17.40 -6.20 11.80
N ALA A 296 -18.39 -6.57 11.00
CA ALA A 296 -19.30 -7.66 11.34
C ALA A 296 -18.58 -9.00 11.45
N ILE A 297 -17.68 -9.30 10.51
CA ILE A 297 -16.86 -10.52 10.53
C ILE A 297 -15.93 -10.51 11.76
N ASP A 298 -15.18 -9.43 11.99
CA ASP A 298 -14.28 -9.28 13.14
C ASP A 298 -15.02 -9.45 14.47
N HIS A 299 -16.22 -8.86 14.58
CA HIS A 299 -17.08 -9.02 15.76
C HIS A 299 -17.44 -10.48 16.02
N GLU A 300 -17.93 -11.18 14.99
CA GLU A 300 -18.34 -12.57 15.13
C GLU A 300 -17.15 -13.49 15.42
N MET A 301 -16.01 -13.29 14.77
CA MET A 301 -14.79 -14.04 15.02
C MET A 301 -14.34 -13.89 16.48
N LYS A 302 -14.28 -12.66 16.99
CA LYS A 302 -13.88 -12.39 18.39
C LYS A 302 -14.90 -12.88 19.41
N ARG A 303 -16.20 -12.75 19.11
CA ARG A 303 -17.28 -13.22 19.98
C ARG A 303 -17.27 -14.74 20.17
N LEU A 304 -16.97 -15.48 19.09
CA LEU A 304 -16.99 -16.94 19.07
C LEU A 304 -15.63 -17.59 19.34
N GLY A 305 -14.54 -16.79 19.28
CA GLY A 305 -13.17 -17.32 19.41
C GLY A 305 -12.77 -18.19 18.22
N ILE A 306 -13.20 -17.82 17.00
CA ILE A 306 -12.93 -18.56 15.75
C ILE A 306 -11.96 -17.78 14.86
N ASP A 307 -11.22 -18.48 14.02
CA ASP A 307 -10.18 -17.91 13.15
C ASP A 307 -10.71 -17.46 11.78
N CYS A 308 -11.91 -17.91 11.37
CA CYS A 308 -12.51 -17.54 10.08
C CYS A 308 -14.04 -17.66 10.12
N VAL A 309 -14.68 -17.03 9.12
CA VAL A 309 -16.09 -17.25 8.75
C VAL A 309 -16.15 -17.87 7.36
N TYR A 310 -17.35 -18.14 6.84
CA TYR A 310 -17.54 -18.84 5.59
C TYR A 310 -18.33 -17.99 4.59
N LEU A 311 -17.82 -17.85 3.36
CA LEU A 311 -18.53 -17.24 2.24
C LEU A 311 -19.09 -18.36 1.34
N ASP A 312 -20.39 -18.42 1.21
CA ASP A 312 -21.09 -19.51 0.54
C ASP A 312 -21.84 -19.02 -0.71
N ILE A 313 -21.43 -19.52 -1.88
CA ILE A 313 -22.10 -19.31 -3.18
C ILE A 313 -22.61 -20.62 -3.77
N SER A 314 -22.47 -21.75 -3.09
CA SER A 314 -22.77 -23.09 -3.58
C SER A 314 -24.26 -23.34 -3.92
N HIS A 315 -25.14 -22.40 -3.54
CA HIS A 315 -26.55 -22.42 -3.93
C HIS A 315 -26.79 -21.98 -5.39
N LYS A 316 -25.78 -21.41 -6.07
CA LYS A 316 -25.84 -21.06 -7.49
C LYS A 316 -25.46 -22.27 -8.37
N PRO A 317 -25.95 -22.36 -9.60
CA PRO A 317 -25.58 -23.43 -10.52
C PRO A 317 -24.07 -23.51 -10.74
N GLU A 318 -23.51 -24.71 -10.80
CA GLU A 318 -22.08 -24.96 -11.02
C GLU A 318 -21.56 -24.25 -12.29
N ALA A 319 -22.31 -24.31 -13.39
CA ALA A 319 -21.97 -23.64 -14.65
C ALA A 319 -21.87 -22.12 -14.48
N PHE A 320 -22.77 -21.50 -13.70
CA PHE A 320 -22.72 -20.08 -13.37
C PHE A 320 -21.43 -19.73 -12.64
N ILE A 321 -21.11 -20.46 -11.57
CA ILE A 321 -19.91 -20.20 -10.73
C ILE A 321 -18.64 -20.28 -11.56
N LYS A 322 -18.49 -21.34 -12.36
CA LYS A 322 -17.29 -21.56 -13.20
C LYS A 322 -17.13 -20.53 -14.31
N THR A 323 -18.23 -20.02 -14.86
CA THR A 323 -18.19 -19.02 -15.93
C THR A 323 -17.91 -17.62 -15.40
N HIS A 324 -18.52 -17.25 -14.26
CA HIS A 324 -18.39 -15.90 -13.69
C HIS A 324 -17.16 -15.72 -12.80
N PHE A 325 -16.67 -16.79 -12.18
CA PHE A 325 -15.55 -16.75 -11.21
C PHE A 325 -14.49 -17.81 -11.48
N PRO A 326 -13.99 -17.94 -12.73
CA PRO A 326 -13.04 -18.99 -13.09
C PRO A 326 -11.77 -18.94 -12.25
N THR A 327 -11.17 -17.77 -12.06
CA THR A 327 -9.94 -17.59 -11.27
C THR A 327 -10.15 -17.98 -9.81
N VAL A 328 -11.27 -17.57 -9.19
CA VAL A 328 -11.57 -17.93 -7.79
C VAL A 328 -11.83 -19.42 -7.66
N TYR A 329 -12.58 -20.00 -8.61
CA TYR A 329 -12.86 -21.45 -8.63
C TYR A 329 -11.57 -22.27 -8.72
N GLU A 330 -10.72 -21.99 -9.70
CA GLU A 330 -9.45 -22.69 -9.92
C GLU A 330 -8.52 -22.55 -8.72
N ARG A 331 -8.38 -21.33 -8.20
CA ARG A 331 -7.49 -21.07 -7.07
C ARG A 331 -7.98 -21.75 -5.77
N CYS A 332 -9.27 -21.75 -5.49
CA CYS A 332 -9.82 -22.48 -4.35
C CYS A 332 -9.66 -23.99 -4.51
N LEU A 333 -9.84 -24.49 -5.75
CA LEU A 333 -9.70 -25.92 -6.03
C LEU A 333 -8.27 -26.44 -5.83
N GLU A 334 -7.23 -25.60 -6.08
CA GLU A 334 -5.83 -25.92 -5.73
C GLU A 334 -5.64 -26.25 -4.24
N PHE A 335 -6.48 -25.67 -3.38
CA PHE A 335 -6.50 -25.92 -1.94
C PHE A 335 -7.59 -26.94 -1.51
N SER A 336 -8.10 -27.71 -2.46
CA SER A 336 -9.16 -28.71 -2.23
C SER A 336 -10.50 -28.10 -1.75
N ILE A 337 -10.78 -26.84 -2.11
CA ILE A 337 -12.02 -26.14 -1.81
C ILE A 337 -12.85 -26.02 -3.10
N ASP A 338 -13.83 -26.91 -3.28
CA ASP A 338 -14.78 -26.83 -4.40
C ASP A 338 -15.93 -25.88 -4.05
N ILE A 339 -15.84 -24.63 -4.49
CA ILE A 339 -16.81 -23.57 -4.19
C ILE A 339 -18.20 -23.79 -4.79
N THR A 340 -18.35 -24.78 -5.67
CA THR A 340 -19.66 -25.19 -6.20
C THR A 340 -20.42 -26.10 -5.24
N ARG A 341 -19.75 -26.63 -4.19
CA ARG A 341 -20.28 -27.63 -3.27
C ARG A 341 -20.11 -27.27 -1.79
N GLN A 342 -19.14 -26.42 -1.48
CA GLN A 342 -18.81 -26.06 -0.10
C GLN A 342 -18.49 -24.58 0.02
N PRO A 343 -18.71 -23.98 1.20
CA PRO A 343 -18.38 -22.60 1.45
C PRO A 343 -16.86 -22.37 1.52
N ILE A 344 -16.44 -21.15 1.19
CA ILE A 344 -15.05 -20.70 1.22
C ILE A 344 -14.74 -20.17 2.63
N PRO A 345 -13.72 -20.70 3.35
CA PRO A 345 -13.28 -20.09 4.59
C PRO A 345 -12.62 -18.73 4.30
N VAL A 346 -13.10 -17.66 4.94
CA VAL A 346 -12.61 -16.31 4.71
C VAL A 346 -12.33 -15.56 6.00
N VAL A 347 -11.39 -14.63 5.94
CA VAL A 347 -11.01 -13.72 7.03
C VAL A 347 -10.83 -12.32 6.47
N PRO A 348 -11.13 -11.24 7.21
CA PRO A 348 -10.75 -9.91 6.81
C PRO A 348 -9.22 -9.79 6.72
N ALA A 349 -8.72 -9.02 5.77
CA ALA A 349 -7.28 -8.86 5.57
C ALA A 349 -6.93 -7.39 5.33
N ALA A 350 -5.85 -6.92 5.95
CA ALA A 350 -5.32 -5.59 5.70
C ALA A 350 -4.96 -5.45 4.21
N HIS A 351 -5.45 -4.38 3.58
CA HIS A 351 -5.44 -4.24 2.12
C HIS A 351 -4.73 -2.97 1.64
N TYR A 352 -4.95 -1.83 2.32
CA TYR A 352 -4.38 -0.55 1.92
C TYR A 352 -4.14 0.37 3.13
N THR A 353 -2.99 1.05 3.16
CA THR A 353 -2.62 2.05 4.16
C THR A 353 -2.96 3.44 3.61
N CYS A 354 -3.98 4.11 4.18
CA CYS A 354 -4.43 5.42 3.68
C CYS A 354 -3.52 6.57 4.13
N GLY A 355 -2.85 6.42 5.25
CA GLY A 355 -1.84 7.34 5.76
C GLY A 355 -0.46 7.07 5.20
N GLY A 356 0.51 7.92 5.56
CA GLY A 356 1.89 7.78 5.10
C GLY A 356 2.73 9.03 5.36
N VAL A 357 3.82 9.15 4.61
CA VAL A 357 4.72 10.31 4.64
C VAL A 357 4.02 11.53 4.07
N MET A 358 3.98 12.62 4.82
CA MET A 358 3.36 13.87 4.35
C MET A 358 4.10 14.44 3.14
N VAL A 359 3.34 14.78 2.11
CA VAL A 359 3.85 15.36 0.86
C VAL A 359 2.98 16.50 0.36
N ASP A 360 3.55 17.36 -0.48
CA ASP A 360 2.80 18.33 -1.30
C ASP A 360 2.34 17.71 -2.63
N ASN A 361 1.66 18.48 -3.48
CA ASN A 361 1.17 18.03 -4.79
C ASN A 361 2.30 17.68 -5.79
N LYS A 362 3.55 17.94 -5.43
CA LYS A 362 4.75 17.56 -6.20
C LYS A 362 5.44 16.31 -5.63
N GLY A 363 4.89 15.71 -4.58
CA GLY A 363 5.47 14.57 -3.89
C GLY A 363 6.67 14.91 -2.99
N ARG A 364 6.96 16.21 -2.74
CA ARG A 364 8.05 16.65 -1.87
C ARG A 364 7.72 16.37 -0.41
N THR A 365 8.68 15.86 0.34
CA THR A 365 8.59 15.66 1.78
C THR A 365 9.13 16.88 2.55
N ASP A 366 9.12 16.79 3.90
CA ASP A 366 9.76 17.80 4.75
C ASP A 366 11.31 17.86 4.61
N VAL A 367 11.92 16.84 4.00
CA VAL A 367 13.36 16.73 3.81
C VAL A 367 13.73 17.09 2.38
N PRO A 368 14.50 18.17 2.13
CA PRO A 368 14.88 18.55 0.77
C PRO A 368 15.59 17.42 0.00
N GLY A 369 15.27 17.25 -1.27
CA GLY A 369 15.82 16.17 -2.11
C GLY A 369 15.20 14.79 -1.86
N LEU A 370 14.24 14.68 -0.93
CA LEU A 370 13.47 13.47 -0.66
C LEU A 370 12.02 13.64 -1.11
N TYR A 371 11.54 12.69 -1.89
CA TYR A 371 10.16 12.59 -2.37
C TYR A 371 9.52 11.30 -1.86
N ALA A 372 8.19 11.30 -1.72
CA ALA A 372 7.41 10.08 -1.49
C ALA A 372 6.18 10.08 -2.42
N ILE A 373 5.92 8.96 -3.09
CA ILE A 373 4.84 8.80 -4.06
C ILE A 373 4.15 7.45 -3.94
N GLY A 374 2.88 7.37 -4.34
CA GLY A 374 2.05 6.18 -4.20
C GLY A 374 1.74 5.87 -2.75
N GLU A 375 1.39 4.63 -2.43
CA GLU A 375 0.86 4.22 -1.12
C GLU A 375 1.76 4.52 0.09
N THR A 376 3.06 4.81 -0.11
CA THR A 376 3.95 5.22 0.98
C THR A 376 3.76 6.67 1.41
N SER A 377 3.10 7.49 0.57
CA SER A 377 2.85 8.90 0.80
C SER A 377 1.47 9.17 1.39
N PHE A 378 1.36 10.26 2.12
CA PHE A 378 0.10 10.87 2.51
C PHE A 378 -0.10 12.16 1.70
N THR A 379 -0.95 12.09 0.70
CA THR A 379 -1.33 13.21 -0.19
C THR A 379 -2.56 13.96 0.30
N GLY A 380 -3.37 13.32 1.15
CA GLY A 380 -4.70 13.78 1.54
C GLY A 380 -5.83 13.29 0.61
N LEU A 381 -5.51 12.52 -0.44
CA LEU A 381 -6.51 11.99 -1.39
C LEU A 381 -7.54 11.07 -0.73
N HIS A 382 -7.09 10.19 0.15
CA HIS A 382 -7.91 9.08 0.65
C HIS A 382 -8.72 9.39 1.91
N GLY A 383 -8.38 10.46 2.63
CA GLY A 383 -9.05 10.80 3.88
C GLY A 383 -9.10 9.63 4.87
N ALA A 384 -10.26 9.42 5.49
CA ALA A 384 -10.48 8.34 6.46
C ALA A 384 -10.78 6.97 5.82
N ASN A 385 -10.98 6.89 4.50
CA ASN A 385 -11.28 5.65 3.78
C ASN A 385 -11.02 5.80 2.28
N ARG A 386 -10.17 4.97 1.74
CA ARG A 386 -9.81 4.96 0.32
C ARG A 386 -10.98 4.49 -0.56
N MET A 387 -11.30 5.25 -1.58
CA MET A 387 -12.18 4.79 -2.67
C MET A 387 -11.40 3.85 -3.61
N ALA A 388 -12.03 2.77 -4.02
CA ALA A 388 -11.41 1.79 -4.91
C ALA A 388 -10.90 2.44 -6.21
N SER A 389 -9.83 1.90 -6.79
CA SER A 389 -9.22 2.33 -8.06
C SER A 389 -8.60 3.74 -8.08
N ASN A 390 -8.74 4.55 -7.01
CA ASN A 390 -8.03 5.83 -6.87
C ASN A 390 -6.53 5.63 -6.52
N SER A 391 -6.15 4.51 -5.89
CA SER A 391 -4.77 4.29 -5.45
C SER A 391 -3.77 4.13 -6.61
N LEU A 392 -4.16 3.44 -7.70
CA LEU A 392 -3.30 3.38 -8.89
C LEU A 392 -3.26 4.73 -9.62
N LEU A 393 -4.38 5.46 -9.67
CA LEU A 393 -4.40 6.82 -10.22
C LEU A 393 -3.42 7.74 -9.48
N GLU A 394 -3.43 7.72 -8.14
CA GLU A 394 -2.49 8.46 -7.31
C GLU A 394 -1.03 8.15 -7.69
N CYS A 395 -0.69 6.86 -7.88
CA CYS A 395 0.65 6.47 -8.30
C CYS A 395 1.09 7.16 -9.59
N PHE A 396 0.23 7.26 -10.59
CA PHE A 396 0.58 7.84 -11.89
C PHE A 396 0.62 9.35 -11.86
N VAL A 397 -0.37 10.00 -11.23
CA VAL A 397 -0.44 11.45 -11.14
C VAL A 397 0.74 12.01 -10.36
N TYR A 398 1.02 11.49 -9.17
CA TYR A 398 2.13 11.97 -8.34
C TYR A 398 3.51 11.59 -8.89
N ALA A 399 3.65 10.45 -9.59
CA ALA A 399 4.89 10.11 -10.28
C ALA A 399 5.24 11.15 -11.36
N ARG A 400 4.25 11.56 -12.16
CA ARG A 400 4.41 12.55 -13.23
C ARG A 400 4.68 13.95 -12.65
N SER A 401 3.94 14.34 -11.61
CA SER A 401 4.13 15.63 -10.93
C SER A 401 5.51 15.73 -10.28
N ALA A 402 5.96 14.67 -9.61
CA ALA A 402 7.30 14.61 -9.01
C ALA A 402 8.41 14.65 -10.08
N ALA A 403 8.22 13.96 -11.21
CA ALA A 403 9.19 13.96 -12.32
C ALA A 403 9.36 15.37 -12.91
N ALA A 404 8.26 16.10 -13.12
CA ALA A 404 8.30 17.48 -13.61
C ALA A 404 9.04 18.40 -12.63
N ASP A 405 8.76 18.27 -11.33
CA ASP A 405 9.43 19.04 -10.30
C ASP A 405 10.93 18.73 -10.18
N ILE A 406 11.31 17.45 -10.26
CA ILE A 406 12.71 17.02 -10.26
C ILE A 406 13.46 17.66 -11.45
N GLU A 407 12.85 17.69 -12.64
CA GLU A 407 13.44 18.32 -13.82
C GLU A 407 13.68 19.83 -13.61
N GLU A 408 12.74 20.55 -13.01
CA GLU A 408 12.89 21.96 -12.64
C GLU A 408 14.03 22.17 -11.63
N GLN A 409 14.19 21.25 -10.66
CA GLN A 409 15.17 21.36 -9.56
C GLN A 409 16.60 20.91 -9.94
N LEU A 410 16.80 20.25 -11.08
CA LEU A 410 18.08 19.64 -11.47
C LEU A 410 19.27 20.62 -11.44
N THR A 411 19.05 21.86 -11.85
CA THR A 411 20.10 22.90 -11.89
C THR A 411 20.48 23.44 -10.52
N HIS A 412 19.62 23.24 -9.52
CA HIS A 412 19.78 23.80 -8.17
C HIS A 412 20.37 22.80 -7.18
N ILE A 413 20.32 21.50 -7.49
CA ILE A 413 20.76 20.43 -6.56
C ILE A 413 22.00 19.73 -7.11
N GLN A 414 23.10 19.83 -6.36
CA GLN A 414 24.37 19.20 -6.72
C GLN A 414 24.42 17.72 -6.33
N MET A 415 25.20 16.95 -7.08
CA MET A 415 25.52 15.56 -6.72
C MET A 415 26.25 15.55 -5.37
N PRO A 416 25.86 14.67 -4.43
CA PRO A 416 26.61 14.52 -3.19
C PRO A 416 27.96 13.88 -3.45
N ASP A 417 29.00 14.43 -2.80
CA ASP A 417 30.37 13.90 -2.89
C ASP A 417 30.79 13.25 -1.57
N ASN A 418 31.67 12.26 -1.65
CA ASN A 418 32.36 11.65 -0.52
C ASN A 418 31.43 11.14 0.60
N LEU A 419 30.34 10.45 0.25
CA LEU A 419 29.50 9.82 1.24
C LEU A 419 30.27 8.72 1.98
N PRO A 420 30.14 8.60 3.32
CA PRO A 420 30.82 7.53 4.05
C PRO A 420 30.24 6.16 3.68
N ALA A 421 31.11 5.13 3.71
CA ALA A 421 30.65 3.76 3.63
C ALA A 421 29.87 3.39 4.90
N TRP A 422 29.03 2.35 4.78
CA TRP A 422 28.39 1.74 5.94
C TRP A 422 29.45 1.18 6.90
N ASP A 423 29.35 1.55 8.16
CA ASP A 423 30.26 1.06 9.21
C ASP A 423 29.66 -0.19 9.89
N ALA A 424 30.26 -1.33 9.61
CA ALA A 424 29.93 -2.61 10.25
C ALA A 424 31.03 -3.08 11.21
N SER A 425 31.96 -2.19 11.62
CA SER A 425 33.14 -2.58 12.42
C SER A 425 32.78 -3.00 13.86
N GLN A 426 31.60 -2.61 14.34
CA GLN A 426 31.16 -2.87 15.71
C GLN A 426 30.18 -4.05 15.82
N VAL A 427 29.83 -4.72 14.71
CA VAL A 427 28.81 -5.78 14.69
C VAL A 427 29.42 -7.13 14.31
N THR A 428 28.80 -8.20 14.80
CA THR A 428 29.18 -9.59 14.55
C THR A 428 28.09 -10.31 13.75
N ASP A 429 28.37 -11.52 13.25
CA ASP A 429 27.34 -12.36 12.65
C ASP A 429 26.39 -12.88 13.73
N SER A 430 25.08 -12.88 13.43
CA SER A 430 24.07 -13.42 14.35
C SER A 430 24.17 -14.93 14.42
N ASP A 431 24.05 -15.48 15.60
CA ASP A 431 23.97 -16.91 15.91
C ASP A 431 22.52 -17.37 16.21
N GLU A 432 21.58 -16.44 16.35
CA GLU A 432 20.16 -16.71 16.70
C GLU A 432 19.15 -15.95 15.83
N ASP A 433 18.91 -16.38 14.60
CA ASP A 433 17.86 -15.80 13.73
C ASP A 433 16.42 -16.11 14.22
N VAL A 434 16.27 -17.03 15.17
CA VAL A 434 14.95 -17.39 15.74
C VAL A 434 14.27 -16.20 16.43
N ILE A 435 15.05 -15.27 17.01
CA ILE A 435 14.53 -14.07 17.67
C ILE A 435 13.78 -13.18 16.65
N ILE A 436 14.34 -13.01 15.47
CA ILE A 436 13.73 -12.18 14.40
C ILE A 436 12.38 -12.79 13.99
N ALA A 437 12.33 -14.09 13.76
CA ALA A 437 11.11 -14.78 13.35
C ALA A 437 10.04 -14.74 14.45
N HIS A 438 10.44 -14.90 15.72
CA HIS A 438 9.53 -14.79 16.86
C HIS A 438 8.93 -13.40 17.00
N ASN A 439 9.76 -12.37 16.99
CA ASN A 439 9.33 -10.97 17.12
C ASN A 439 8.44 -10.54 15.94
N TRP A 440 8.70 -11.06 14.75
CA TRP A 440 7.86 -10.86 13.56
C TRP A 440 6.44 -11.41 13.77
N ASP A 441 6.32 -12.63 14.26
CA ASP A 441 5.01 -13.26 14.50
C ASP A 441 4.28 -12.61 15.68
N GLU A 442 4.97 -12.29 16.77
CA GLU A 442 4.39 -11.59 17.92
C GLU A 442 3.83 -10.24 17.52
N LEU A 443 4.61 -9.42 16.80
CA LEU A 443 4.20 -8.10 16.33
C LEU A 443 2.90 -8.15 15.54
N ARG A 444 2.85 -9.00 14.53
CA ARG A 444 1.70 -9.13 13.64
C ARG A 444 0.45 -9.64 14.35
N ARG A 445 0.63 -10.54 15.33
CA ARG A 445 -0.48 -11.08 16.13
C ARG A 445 -1.07 -10.04 17.04
N PHE A 446 -0.27 -9.30 17.83
CA PHE A 446 -0.86 -8.29 18.71
C PHE A 446 -1.40 -7.06 17.93
N MET A 447 -0.83 -6.71 16.78
CA MET A 447 -1.41 -5.69 15.91
C MET A 447 -2.78 -6.11 15.39
N TRP A 448 -2.94 -7.37 14.99
CA TRP A 448 -4.22 -7.93 14.60
C TRP A 448 -5.25 -7.91 15.74
N ASP A 449 -4.86 -8.37 16.90
CA ASP A 449 -5.77 -8.54 18.05
C ASP A 449 -6.16 -7.21 18.71
N TYR A 450 -5.25 -6.23 18.76
CA TYR A 450 -5.43 -5.00 19.55
C TYR A 450 -5.57 -3.73 18.72
N VAL A 451 -5.01 -3.67 17.50
CA VAL A 451 -4.94 -2.47 16.66
C VAL A 451 -5.68 -2.66 15.33
N GLY A 452 -6.36 -3.78 15.17
CA GLY A 452 -7.08 -4.16 13.95
C GLY A 452 -8.36 -3.34 13.71
N ILE A 453 -9.43 -4.02 13.29
CA ILE A 453 -10.67 -3.39 12.80
C ILE A 453 -11.45 -2.68 13.91
N VAL A 454 -11.61 -3.33 15.08
CA VAL A 454 -12.33 -2.78 16.24
C VAL A 454 -11.36 -2.51 17.39
N ARG A 455 -11.23 -1.26 17.77
CA ARG A 455 -10.24 -0.76 18.73
C ARG A 455 -10.89 -0.37 20.07
N THR A 456 -10.07 -0.33 21.14
CA THR A 456 -10.40 0.30 22.43
C THR A 456 -9.13 0.93 23.01
N ASN A 457 -9.25 1.96 23.84
CA ASN A 457 -8.10 2.57 24.53
C ASN A 457 -7.28 1.51 25.26
N LYS A 458 -7.93 0.57 25.95
CA LYS A 458 -7.26 -0.49 26.70
C LYS A 458 -6.45 -1.44 25.80
N ARG A 459 -6.98 -1.78 24.60
CA ARG A 459 -6.26 -2.61 23.62
C ARG A 459 -5.07 -1.86 23.04
N LEU A 460 -5.25 -0.58 22.66
CA LEU A 460 -4.18 0.27 22.12
C LEU A 460 -3.05 0.47 23.14
N GLN A 461 -3.36 0.70 24.42
CA GLN A 461 -2.35 0.79 25.50
C GLN A 461 -1.54 -0.50 25.65
N ARG A 462 -2.19 -1.67 25.55
CA ARG A 462 -1.50 -2.95 25.57
C ARG A 462 -0.55 -3.12 24.38
N ALA A 463 -1.02 -2.76 23.18
CA ALA A 463 -0.19 -2.79 21.98
C ALA A 463 0.99 -1.83 22.08
N GLN A 464 0.78 -0.61 22.60
CA GLN A 464 1.84 0.38 22.82
C GLN A 464 2.93 -0.15 23.78
N HIS A 465 2.53 -0.82 24.85
CA HIS A 465 3.50 -1.42 25.77
C HIS A 465 4.34 -2.51 25.10
N ARG A 466 3.70 -3.39 24.34
CA ARG A 466 4.38 -4.50 23.64
C ARG A 466 5.31 -4.00 22.54
N VAL A 467 4.87 -3.05 21.72
CA VAL A 467 5.70 -2.55 20.62
C VAL A 467 6.96 -1.84 21.12
N ARG A 468 6.88 -1.17 22.28
CA ARG A 468 8.08 -0.55 22.91
C ARG A 468 9.09 -1.60 23.33
N LEU A 469 8.66 -2.69 23.97
CA LEU A 469 9.56 -3.79 24.33
C LEU A 469 10.24 -4.39 23.09
N LEU A 470 9.47 -4.62 22.02
CA LEU A 470 10.03 -5.13 20.76
C LEU A 470 11.01 -4.14 20.10
N LEU A 471 10.73 -2.84 20.14
CA LEU A 471 11.64 -1.82 19.59
C LEU A 471 12.97 -1.81 20.37
N ASP A 472 12.94 -1.89 21.71
CA ASP A 472 14.14 -1.95 22.53
C ASP A 472 14.98 -3.20 22.21
N GLU A 473 14.37 -4.38 22.09
CA GLU A 473 15.03 -5.63 21.69
C GLU A 473 15.61 -5.56 20.25
N ILE A 474 14.84 -4.98 19.31
CA ILE A 474 15.29 -4.83 17.93
C ILE A 474 16.47 -3.86 17.84
N ASP A 475 16.45 -2.75 18.59
CA ASP A 475 17.54 -1.77 18.59
C ASP A 475 18.81 -2.36 19.23
N GLU A 476 18.67 -3.17 20.29
CA GLU A 476 19.80 -3.92 20.87
C GLU A 476 20.38 -4.91 19.83
N PHE A 477 19.53 -5.69 19.18
CA PHE A 477 19.96 -6.65 18.16
C PHE A 477 20.60 -5.96 16.96
N TYR A 478 19.99 -4.88 16.46
CA TYR A 478 20.50 -4.08 15.35
C TYR A 478 21.87 -3.44 15.62
N SER A 479 22.15 -3.11 16.89
CA SER A 479 23.41 -2.51 17.30
C SER A 479 24.55 -3.53 17.42
N ASN A 480 24.23 -4.80 17.64
CA ASN A 480 25.22 -5.84 17.93
C ASN A 480 25.49 -6.77 16.72
N TYR A 481 24.53 -6.90 15.81
CA TYR A 481 24.62 -7.87 14.72
C TYR A 481 24.55 -7.23 13.34
N ARG A 482 25.13 -7.93 12.34
CA ARG A 482 25.07 -7.51 10.95
C ARG A 482 23.62 -7.44 10.45
N VAL A 483 23.33 -6.43 9.67
CA VAL A 483 21.99 -6.26 9.09
C VAL A 483 21.68 -7.38 8.12
N SER A 484 20.52 -7.99 8.32
CA SER A 484 19.88 -8.92 7.39
C SER A 484 18.61 -8.29 6.81
N ARG A 485 18.07 -8.88 5.74
CA ARG A 485 16.77 -8.42 5.22
C ARG A 485 15.69 -8.48 6.28
N ASP A 486 15.59 -9.61 6.97
CA ASP A 486 14.49 -9.88 7.89
C ASP A 486 14.58 -8.96 9.11
N LEU A 487 15.80 -8.61 9.56
CA LEU A 487 16.03 -7.61 10.61
C LEU A 487 15.63 -6.20 10.14
N ILE A 488 15.98 -5.80 8.92
CA ILE A 488 15.59 -4.50 8.36
C ILE A 488 14.07 -4.40 8.26
N GLU A 489 13.41 -5.42 7.71
CA GLU A 489 11.96 -5.46 7.57
C GLU A 489 11.25 -5.46 8.93
N LEU A 490 11.75 -6.21 9.92
CA LEU A 490 11.21 -6.23 11.29
C LEU A 490 11.33 -4.87 11.96
N ARG A 491 12.51 -4.22 11.88
CA ARG A 491 12.73 -2.88 12.42
C ARG A 491 11.78 -1.86 11.82
N ASN A 492 11.62 -1.86 10.51
CA ASN A 492 10.70 -0.97 9.81
C ASN A 492 9.25 -1.25 10.21
N LEU A 493 8.86 -2.51 10.27
CA LEU A 493 7.51 -2.94 10.63
C LEU A 493 7.15 -2.53 12.07
N ALA A 494 8.07 -2.71 13.03
CA ALA A 494 7.88 -2.32 14.42
C ALA A 494 7.76 -0.79 14.57
N GLN A 495 8.59 -0.03 13.85
CA GLN A 495 8.49 1.43 13.82
C GLN A 495 7.14 1.90 13.27
N VAL A 496 6.66 1.33 12.16
CA VAL A 496 5.36 1.70 11.59
C VAL A 496 4.21 1.25 12.49
N ALA A 497 4.31 0.10 13.14
CA ALA A 497 3.33 -0.34 14.13
C ALA A 497 3.21 0.65 15.30
N GLU A 498 4.33 1.14 15.81
CA GLU A 498 4.37 2.18 16.87
C GLU A 498 3.65 3.46 16.39
N LEU A 499 3.93 3.92 15.18
CA LEU A 499 3.28 5.10 14.60
C LEU A 499 1.77 4.90 14.39
N MET A 500 1.34 3.72 13.92
CA MET A 500 -0.08 3.38 13.78
C MET A 500 -0.80 3.37 15.14
N ILE A 501 -0.16 2.83 16.17
CA ILE A 501 -0.73 2.80 17.52
C ILE A 501 -0.86 4.21 18.07
N ARG A 502 0.16 5.07 17.92
CA ARG A 502 0.13 6.48 18.36
C ARG A 502 -0.99 7.23 17.64
N SER A 503 -1.06 7.13 16.32
CA SER A 503 -2.12 7.77 15.53
C SER A 503 -3.52 7.33 15.99
N ALA A 504 -3.72 6.02 16.20
CA ALA A 504 -4.98 5.49 16.70
C ALA A 504 -5.32 5.94 18.13
N MET A 505 -4.31 6.15 18.99
CA MET A 505 -4.52 6.65 20.35
C MET A 505 -4.82 8.15 20.40
N GLU A 506 -4.33 8.94 19.45
CA GLU A 506 -4.61 10.37 19.35
C GLU A 506 -6.04 10.64 18.87
N ARG A 507 -6.58 9.82 17.96
CA ARG A 507 -7.91 10.00 17.42
C ARG A 507 -9.01 9.59 18.41
N LYS A 508 -9.84 10.56 18.85
CA LYS A 508 -10.90 10.38 19.84
C LYS A 508 -12.29 10.42 19.19
N GLU A 509 -12.45 9.70 18.09
CA GLU A 509 -13.70 9.55 17.34
C GLU A 509 -13.70 8.23 16.59
N SER A 510 -14.85 7.82 16.06
CA SER A 510 -14.93 6.77 15.03
C SER A 510 -15.27 7.42 13.70
N ARG A 511 -14.38 7.28 12.71
CA ARG A 511 -14.49 7.88 11.38
C ARG A 511 -13.89 6.95 10.34
N GLY A 512 -14.63 6.65 9.27
CA GLY A 512 -14.17 5.78 8.20
C GLY A 512 -13.62 4.44 8.71
N LEU A 513 -12.37 4.16 8.41
CA LEU A 513 -11.68 2.92 8.78
C LEU A 513 -11.23 2.85 10.25
N HIS A 514 -11.17 3.97 10.95
CA HIS A 514 -10.89 3.99 12.39
C HIS A 514 -12.18 3.86 13.18
N TYR A 515 -12.39 2.69 13.79
CA TYR A 515 -13.53 2.42 14.64
C TYR A 515 -13.11 2.05 16.07
N THR A 516 -13.60 2.78 17.07
CA THR A 516 -13.29 2.55 18.48
C THR A 516 -14.54 2.53 19.34
N LEU A 517 -14.65 1.53 20.22
CA LEU A 517 -15.80 1.40 21.13
C LEU A 517 -15.82 2.49 22.21
N ASP A 518 -14.68 3.11 22.52
CA ASP A 518 -14.61 4.18 23.54
C ASP A 518 -15.08 5.54 23.02
N TYR A 519 -15.06 5.75 21.69
CA TYR A 519 -15.50 6.98 21.03
C TYR A 519 -16.27 6.62 19.75
N PRO A 520 -17.53 6.13 19.87
CA PRO A 520 -18.30 5.62 18.72
C PRO A 520 -18.74 6.71 17.75
N GLU A 521 -18.84 7.96 18.19
CA GLU A 521 -19.34 9.09 17.41
C GLU A 521 -18.22 9.80 16.66
N MET A 522 -18.56 10.39 15.51
CA MET A 522 -17.67 11.29 14.79
C MET A 522 -17.62 12.67 15.46
N LEU A 523 -16.43 13.26 15.54
CA LEU A 523 -16.30 14.66 15.93
C LEU A 523 -16.86 15.58 14.83
N PRO A 524 -17.44 16.74 15.19
CA PRO A 524 -17.97 17.70 14.20
C PRO A 524 -16.91 18.21 13.24
N GLU A 525 -15.68 18.40 13.71
CA GLU A 525 -14.55 18.85 12.92
C GLU A 525 -13.62 17.66 12.63
N ALA A 526 -13.46 17.35 11.34
CA ALA A 526 -12.51 16.35 10.89
C ALA A 526 -11.09 16.94 10.84
N LYS A 527 -10.12 16.29 11.48
CA LYS A 527 -8.71 16.72 11.51
C LYS A 527 -7.79 15.53 11.22
N ASP A 528 -6.74 15.78 10.46
CA ASP A 528 -5.70 14.79 10.26
C ASP A 528 -4.93 14.54 11.57
N THR A 529 -4.58 13.28 11.81
CA THR A 529 -3.64 12.90 12.87
C THR A 529 -2.23 13.01 12.33
N ILE A 530 -1.50 14.04 12.74
CA ILE A 530 -0.13 14.31 12.26
C ILE A 530 0.87 14.00 13.36
N LEU A 531 1.76 13.05 13.13
CA LEU A 531 2.88 12.77 14.00
C LEU A 531 4.14 13.47 13.47
N THR A 532 4.87 14.10 14.40
CA THR A 532 6.14 14.77 14.10
C THR A 532 7.25 14.04 14.85
N PRO A 533 8.36 13.67 14.18
CA PRO A 533 9.52 13.09 14.88
C PRO A 533 10.11 14.09 15.88
N ASP A 534 10.59 13.60 17.01
CA ASP A 534 11.36 14.42 17.95
C ASP A 534 12.62 14.96 17.25
N LYS A 535 12.96 16.23 17.52
CA LYS A 535 14.05 16.95 16.84
C LYS A 535 15.43 16.46 17.29
#